data_c613ccf862cf43816bfdea435a66fd23
#
_entry.id   c613ccf862cf43816bfdea435a66fd23
#
_cell.length_a   1.000
_cell.length_b   1.000
_cell.length_c   1.000
_cell.angle_alpha   90.00
_cell.angle_beta   90.00
_cell.angle_gamma   90.00
#
_symmetry.space_group_name_H-M   'P 1'
#
loop_
_entity.id
_entity.type
_entity.pdbx_description
1 polymer ?
#
loop_
_entity_poly.entity_id
_entity_poly.type
_entity_poly.pdbx_seq_one_letter_code
_entity_poly.pdbx_strand_id
1 'polypeptide(L)'
;MLIVVAQYLCSIYILAPDKPLLELLLDLNLFLLIVCNSLVIAAGYIINNFYDWEKDLINKPYKTLLDKNISQRAKINAYVIFNFTALIIAASISFRAVVFFSGYSFGIWLYSHKLKKILYLGNLMAAALAITPFFTVFVYYKNLDFYIILHAVYLFLLLLIRELTKDMENLAGDLSQDYQTIPVRYGLSRSKFWISALTLLSFIPSYLLFISGEIGLMKWYFLLANILLVFAIVWVYNSRSKNDYSLVHILLKIVLALGVFSIFLIDTSVVESLFSFR
;
A
#
# COMPACT_ATOMS: atom_id res chain seq x y z
N MET A 1 -10.01 4.35 4.72
CA MET A 1 -10.30 5.71 4.21
C MET A 1 -9.28 6.19 3.17
N LEU A 2 -7.96 6.23 3.44
CA LEU A 2 -6.95 6.70 2.47
C LEU A 2 -6.99 5.97 1.11
N ILE A 3 -7.18 4.65 1.09
CA ILE A 3 -7.28 3.84 -0.14
C ILE A 3 -8.46 4.26 -1.03
N VAL A 4 -9.62 4.55 -0.44
CA VAL A 4 -10.80 5.04 -1.18
C VAL A 4 -10.48 6.37 -1.87
N VAL A 5 -9.90 7.30 -1.11
CA VAL A 5 -9.45 8.59 -1.65
C VAL A 5 -8.43 8.39 -2.77
N ALA A 6 -7.43 7.51 -2.56
CA ALA A 6 -6.41 7.20 -3.56
C ALA A 6 -7.02 6.67 -4.86
N GLN A 7 -7.99 5.75 -4.78
CA GLN A 7 -8.63 5.17 -5.96
C GLN A 7 -9.44 6.21 -6.76
N TYR A 8 -10.19 7.10 -6.08
CA TYR A 8 -10.88 8.19 -6.76
C TYR A 8 -9.90 9.20 -7.37
N LEU A 9 -8.88 9.65 -6.64
CA LEU A 9 -7.89 10.57 -7.18
C LEU A 9 -7.13 9.97 -8.38
N CYS A 10 -6.72 8.69 -8.30
CA CYS A 10 -6.12 8.00 -9.44
C CYS A 10 -7.08 7.91 -10.63
N SER A 11 -8.38 7.65 -10.40
CA SER A 11 -9.37 7.60 -11.47
C SER A 11 -9.52 8.94 -12.18
N ILE A 12 -9.61 10.03 -11.42
CA ILE A 12 -9.86 11.39 -11.92
C ILE A 12 -8.65 11.96 -12.65
N TYR A 13 -7.45 11.85 -12.06
CA TYR A 13 -6.30 12.61 -12.54
C TYR A 13 -5.27 11.78 -13.31
N ILE A 14 -5.28 10.44 -13.18
CA ILE A 14 -4.27 9.57 -13.80
C ILE A 14 -4.88 8.64 -14.84
N LEU A 15 -5.99 7.98 -14.52
CA LEU A 15 -6.49 6.86 -15.33
C LEU A 15 -7.53 7.27 -16.37
N ALA A 16 -8.33 8.29 -16.08
CA ALA A 16 -9.38 8.79 -16.97
C ALA A 16 -9.49 10.33 -16.88
N PRO A 17 -8.40 11.10 -17.15
CA PRO A 17 -8.39 12.55 -16.99
C PRO A 17 -9.36 13.25 -17.96
N ASP A 18 -9.69 12.62 -19.08
CA ASP A 18 -10.58 13.19 -20.11
C ASP A 18 -12.07 13.09 -19.73
N LYS A 19 -12.41 12.36 -18.65
CA LYS A 19 -13.81 12.19 -18.23
C LYS A 19 -14.26 13.29 -17.27
N PRO A 20 -15.48 13.81 -17.42
CA PRO A 20 -16.04 14.77 -16.48
C PRO A 20 -16.06 14.23 -15.04
N LEU A 21 -15.69 15.06 -14.07
CA LEU A 21 -15.65 14.67 -12.65
C LEU A 21 -16.97 14.07 -12.16
N LEU A 22 -18.09 14.65 -12.56
CA LEU A 22 -19.41 14.16 -12.16
C LEU A 22 -19.70 12.75 -12.71
N GLU A 23 -19.27 12.45 -13.94
CA GLU A 23 -19.43 11.12 -14.53
C GLU A 23 -18.65 10.06 -13.72
N LEU A 24 -17.41 10.39 -13.31
CA LEU A 24 -16.57 9.50 -12.51
C LEU A 24 -17.12 9.29 -11.10
N LEU A 25 -17.62 10.34 -10.47
CA LEU A 25 -18.20 10.25 -9.12
C LEU A 25 -19.52 9.50 -9.09
N LEU A 26 -20.30 9.54 -10.20
CA LEU A 26 -21.58 8.83 -10.36
C LEU A 26 -21.42 7.45 -11.02
N ASP A 27 -20.19 7.03 -11.39
CA ASP A 27 -19.93 5.71 -11.96
C ASP A 27 -20.16 4.62 -10.90
N LEU A 28 -21.32 3.97 -10.99
CA LEU A 28 -21.75 2.93 -10.06
C LEU A 28 -20.76 1.75 -10.05
N ASN A 29 -20.19 1.36 -11.20
CA ASN A 29 -19.26 0.24 -11.26
C ASN A 29 -17.93 0.59 -10.58
N LEU A 30 -17.42 1.81 -10.77
CA LEU A 30 -16.26 2.31 -10.06
C LEU A 30 -16.51 2.31 -8.55
N PHE A 31 -17.65 2.86 -8.10
CA PHE A 31 -18.02 2.86 -6.69
C PHE A 31 -18.07 1.44 -6.10
N LEU A 32 -18.74 0.50 -6.79
CA LEU A 32 -18.82 -0.89 -6.34
C LEU A 32 -17.44 -1.58 -6.30
N LEU A 33 -16.55 -1.32 -7.26
CA LEU A 33 -15.17 -1.81 -7.24
C LEU A 33 -14.40 -1.30 -6.02
N ILE A 34 -14.55 -0.02 -5.69
CA ILE A 34 -13.92 0.59 -4.51
C ILE A 34 -14.47 -0.03 -3.21
N VAL A 35 -15.77 -0.30 -3.15
CA VAL A 35 -16.40 -1.00 -2.03
C VAL A 35 -15.85 -2.43 -1.90
N CYS A 36 -15.75 -3.19 -3.01
CA CYS A 36 -15.15 -4.53 -3.01
C CYS A 36 -13.71 -4.50 -2.49
N ASN A 37 -12.86 -3.58 -2.98
CA ASN A 37 -11.50 -3.41 -2.47
C ASN A 37 -11.49 -3.15 -0.96
N SER A 38 -12.36 -2.25 -0.48
CA SER A 38 -12.43 -1.88 0.93
C SER A 38 -12.80 -3.07 1.82
N LEU A 39 -13.77 -3.89 1.38
CA LEU A 39 -14.21 -5.09 2.08
C LEU A 39 -13.10 -6.16 2.12
N VAL A 40 -12.47 -6.44 0.97
CA VAL A 40 -11.38 -7.43 0.90
C VAL A 40 -10.17 -7.00 1.72
N ILE A 41 -9.83 -5.71 1.73
CA ILE A 41 -8.75 -5.17 2.56
C ILE A 41 -9.10 -5.28 4.05
N ALA A 42 -10.35 -4.93 4.43
CA ALA A 42 -10.80 -5.07 5.82
C ALA A 42 -10.75 -6.55 6.27
N ALA A 43 -11.21 -7.49 5.44
CA ALA A 43 -11.06 -8.92 5.66
C ALA A 43 -9.57 -9.30 5.81
N GLY A 44 -8.71 -8.73 4.97
CA GLY A 44 -7.26 -8.93 5.02
C GLY A 44 -6.63 -8.52 6.35
N TYR A 45 -7.03 -7.37 6.90
CA TYR A 45 -6.57 -6.95 8.24
C TYR A 45 -7.03 -7.92 9.33
N ILE A 46 -8.26 -8.42 9.23
CA ILE A 46 -8.81 -9.36 10.21
C ILE A 46 -8.05 -10.69 10.18
N ILE A 47 -7.87 -11.28 9.00
CA ILE A 47 -7.19 -12.57 8.87
C ILE A 47 -5.71 -12.47 9.21
N ASN A 48 -5.05 -11.35 8.85
CA ASN A 48 -3.66 -11.12 9.25
C ASN A 48 -3.52 -10.99 10.77
N ASN A 49 -4.40 -10.26 11.44
CA ASN A 49 -4.44 -10.14 12.91
C ASN A 49 -4.71 -11.51 13.58
N PHE A 50 -5.54 -12.37 12.97
CA PHE A 50 -5.79 -13.71 13.47
C PHE A 50 -4.52 -14.57 13.47
N TYR A 51 -3.75 -14.58 12.37
CA TYR A 51 -2.52 -15.38 12.26
C TYR A 51 -1.32 -14.75 12.98
N ASP A 52 -1.29 -13.43 13.18
CA ASP A 52 -0.17 -12.72 13.82
C ASP A 52 -0.33 -12.57 15.35
N TRP A 53 -1.35 -13.16 15.95
CA TRP A 53 -1.68 -12.97 17.36
C TRP A 53 -0.48 -13.17 18.29
N GLU A 54 0.20 -14.30 18.21
CA GLU A 54 1.34 -14.62 19.09
C GLU A 54 2.53 -13.70 18.85
N LYS A 55 2.83 -13.41 17.59
CA LYS A 55 3.87 -12.47 17.18
C LYS A 55 3.59 -11.05 17.67
N ASP A 56 2.33 -10.61 17.55
CA ASP A 56 1.92 -9.26 17.94
C ASP A 56 1.86 -9.10 19.49
N LEU A 57 1.69 -10.16 20.27
CA LEU A 57 1.87 -10.10 21.73
C LEU A 57 3.27 -9.64 22.13
N ILE A 58 4.30 -10.00 21.34
CA ILE A 58 5.68 -9.58 21.57
C ILE A 58 5.93 -8.18 20.98
N ASN A 59 5.47 -7.95 19.75
CA ASN A 59 5.77 -6.72 19.05
C ASN A 59 4.89 -5.54 19.47
N LYS A 60 3.61 -5.78 19.80
CA LYS A 60 2.60 -4.74 20.08
C LYS A 60 1.67 -5.14 21.21
N PRO A 61 2.20 -5.41 22.44
CA PRO A 61 1.44 -6.04 23.53
C PRO A 61 0.15 -5.28 23.88
N TYR A 62 0.20 -3.96 23.99
CA TYR A 62 -0.97 -3.14 24.33
C TYR A 62 -2.10 -3.28 23.32
N LYS A 63 -1.77 -3.18 22.02
CA LYS A 63 -2.75 -3.31 20.95
C LYS A 63 -3.39 -4.71 20.96
N THR A 64 -2.56 -5.74 21.09
CA THR A 64 -3.00 -7.13 21.06
C THR A 64 -3.88 -7.47 22.28
N LEU A 65 -3.58 -6.91 23.45
CA LEU A 65 -4.42 -7.06 24.62
C LEU A 65 -5.80 -6.40 24.45
N LEU A 66 -5.90 -5.24 23.79
CA LEU A 66 -7.19 -4.63 23.46
C LEU A 66 -7.98 -5.49 22.47
N ASP A 67 -7.32 -6.07 21.48
CA ASP A 67 -7.93 -6.99 20.51
C ASP A 67 -8.44 -8.30 21.13
N LYS A 68 -8.05 -8.64 22.37
CA LYS A 68 -8.52 -9.81 23.12
C LYS A 68 -10.02 -9.77 23.41
N ASN A 69 -10.62 -8.59 23.44
CA ASN A 69 -12.06 -8.42 23.66
C ASN A 69 -12.91 -8.97 22.50
N ILE A 70 -12.30 -9.23 21.33
CA ILE A 70 -12.97 -9.80 20.16
C ILE A 70 -12.61 -11.27 20.06
N SER A 71 -13.61 -12.16 20.13
CA SER A 71 -13.38 -13.59 20.04
C SER A 71 -12.80 -14.00 18.68
N GLN A 72 -11.98 -15.05 18.65
CA GLN A 72 -11.41 -15.57 17.40
C GLN A 72 -12.50 -16.05 16.41
N ARG A 73 -13.63 -16.58 16.93
CA ARG A 73 -14.79 -16.94 16.11
C ARG A 73 -15.41 -15.71 15.44
N ALA A 74 -15.55 -14.60 16.17
CA ALA A 74 -16.06 -13.35 15.61
C ALA A 74 -15.15 -12.80 14.51
N LYS A 75 -13.82 -12.88 14.65
CA LYS A 75 -12.86 -12.50 13.62
C LYS A 75 -13.01 -13.33 12.35
N ILE A 76 -13.10 -14.66 12.48
CA ILE A 76 -13.28 -15.54 11.31
C ILE A 76 -14.63 -15.30 10.64
N ASN A 77 -15.71 -15.14 11.41
CA ASN A 77 -17.03 -14.84 10.85
C ASN A 77 -17.01 -13.51 10.07
N ALA A 78 -16.42 -12.45 10.64
CA ALA A 78 -16.30 -11.16 9.98
C ALA A 78 -15.46 -11.28 8.69
N TYR A 79 -14.35 -12.02 8.71
CA TYR A 79 -13.53 -12.30 7.53
C TYR A 79 -14.36 -12.97 6.42
N VAL A 80 -15.13 -14.00 6.76
CA VAL A 80 -15.99 -14.71 5.80
C VAL A 80 -17.06 -13.77 5.25
N ILE A 81 -17.79 -13.07 6.12
CA ILE A 81 -18.86 -12.15 5.71
C ILE A 81 -18.33 -11.09 4.76
N PHE A 82 -17.21 -10.43 5.07
CA PHE A 82 -16.67 -9.37 4.21
C PHE A 82 -16.25 -9.89 2.83
N ASN A 83 -15.59 -11.07 2.77
CA ASN A 83 -15.23 -11.66 1.48
C ASN A 83 -16.46 -12.08 0.66
N PHE A 84 -17.44 -12.74 1.28
CA PHE A 84 -18.68 -13.12 0.59
C PHE A 84 -19.46 -11.90 0.08
N THR A 85 -19.59 -10.85 0.90
CA THR A 85 -20.23 -9.60 0.48
C THR A 85 -19.48 -8.97 -0.69
N ALA A 86 -18.14 -8.93 -0.66
CA ALA A 86 -17.35 -8.43 -1.77
C ALA A 86 -17.57 -9.23 -3.06
N LEU A 87 -17.66 -10.57 -2.98
CA LEU A 87 -17.90 -11.42 -4.15
C LEU A 87 -19.33 -11.25 -4.71
N ILE A 88 -20.34 -11.08 -3.85
CA ILE A 88 -21.72 -10.80 -4.26
C ILE A 88 -21.76 -9.46 -5.03
N ILE A 89 -21.14 -8.42 -4.49
CA ILE A 89 -21.03 -7.11 -5.16
C ILE A 89 -20.24 -7.25 -6.48
N ALA A 90 -19.13 -7.96 -6.49
CA ALA A 90 -18.32 -8.19 -7.69
C ALA A 90 -19.13 -8.90 -8.80
N ALA A 91 -20.02 -9.83 -8.42
CA ALA A 91 -20.91 -10.53 -9.35
C ALA A 91 -21.91 -9.59 -10.05
N SER A 92 -22.33 -8.51 -9.39
CA SER A 92 -23.20 -7.49 -10.02
C SER A 92 -22.45 -6.62 -11.05
N ILE A 93 -21.11 -6.57 -10.98
CA ILE A 93 -20.27 -5.80 -11.91
C ILE A 93 -19.94 -6.66 -13.15
N SER A 94 -19.27 -7.78 -12.93
CA SER A 94 -18.89 -8.71 -14.01
C SER A 94 -18.28 -10.01 -13.46
N PHE A 95 -18.29 -11.07 -14.29
CA PHE A 95 -17.58 -12.31 -13.99
C PHE A 95 -16.07 -12.11 -13.80
N ARG A 96 -15.45 -11.17 -14.55
CA ARG A 96 -14.02 -10.82 -14.39
C ARG A 96 -13.74 -10.22 -13.03
N ALA A 97 -14.64 -9.39 -12.50
CA ALA A 97 -14.52 -8.85 -11.15
C ALA A 97 -14.59 -9.96 -10.08
N VAL A 98 -15.47 -10.94 -10.24
CA VAL A 98 -15.54 -12.10 -9.34
C VAL A 98 -14.21 -12.86 -9.31
N VAL A 99 -13.66 -13.18 -10.48
CA VAL A 99 -12.36 -13.89 -10.58
C VAL A 99 -11.24 -13.08 -9.94
N PHE A 100 -11.20 -11.78 -10.21
CA PHE A 100 -10.18 -10.87 -9.65
C PHE A 100 -10.26 -10.82 -8.12
N PHE A 101 -11.44 -10.54 -7.55
CA PHE A 101 -11.59 -10.42 -6.09
C PHE A 101 -11.47 -11.76 -5.37
N SER A 102 -11.84 -12.88 -6.01
CA SER A 102 -11.54 -14.23 -5.49
C SER A 102 -10.04 -14.48 -5.39
N GLY A 103 -9.30 -14.16 -6.46
CA GLY A 103 -7.85 -14.28 -6.47
C GLY A 103 -7.17 -13.36 -5.46
N TYR A 104 -7.67 -12.11 -5.31
CA TYR A 104 -7.14 -11.14 -4.35
C TYR A 104 -7.38 -11.60 -2.90
N SER A 105 -8.59 -12.04 -2.57
CA SER A 105 -8.93 -12.60 -1.25
C SER A 105 -8.12 -13.84 -0.92
N PHE A 106 -7.95 -14.75 -1.89
CA PHE A 106 -7.12 -15.93 -1.74
C PHE A 106 -5.64 -15.56 -1.53
N GLY A 107 -5.12 -14.60 -2.30
CA GLY A 107 -3.75 -14.10 -2.16
C GLY A 107 -3.47 -13.52 -0.77
N ILE A 108 -4.39 -12.74 -0.21
CA ILE A 108 -4.30 -12.19 1.14
C ILE A 108 -4.33 -13.30 2.20
N TRP A 109 -5.22 -14.28 2.04
CA TRP A 109 -5.27 -15.42 2.94
C TRP A 109 -3.97 -16.23 2.90
N LEU A 110 -3.50 -16.59 1.70
CA LEU A 110 -2.26 -17.37 1.51
C LEU A 110 -1.03 -16.61 2.05
N TYR A 111 -0.98 -15.30 1.83
CA TYR A 111 0.06 -14.43 2.42
C TYR A 111 0.00 -14.50 3.96
N SER A 112 -1.17 -14.28 4.55
CA SER A 112 -1.34 -14.26 6.01
C SER A 112 -1.05 -15.62 6.64
N HIS A 113 -1.43 -16.71 5.96
CA HIS A 113 -1.24 -18.07 6.46
C HIS A 113 0.23 -18.53 6.34
N LYS A 114 0.88 -18.32 5.19
CA LYS A 114 2.16 -18.96 4.89
C LYS A 114 3.22 -18.02 4.30
N LEU A 115 2.89 -17.24 3.26
CA LEU A 115 3.92 -16.58 2.43
C LEU A 115 4.72 -15.52 3.18
N LYS A 116 4.11 -14.83 4.15
CA LYS A 116 4.79 -13.82 4.97
C LYS A 116 5.97 -14.35 5.78
N LYS A 117 6.04 -15.68 6.00
CA LYS A 117 7.15 -16.34 6.70
C LYS A 117 8.33 -16.69 5.77
N ILE A 118 8.15 -16.60 4.46
CA ILE A 118 9.13 -17.05 3.47
C ILE A 118 10.03 -15.88 3.08
N LEU A 119 11.33 -16.12 3.12
CA LEU A 119 12.37 -15.14 2.76
C LEU A 119 12.12 -14.51 1.37
N TYR A 120 12.26 -13.21 1.27
CA TYR A 120 11.97 -12.37 0.10
C TYR A 120 10.51 -12.39 -0.36
N LEU A 121 9.89 -13.58 -0.44
CA LEU A 121 8.53 -13.74 -0.94
C LEU A 121 7.52 -13.01 -0.05
N GLY A 122 7.75 -12.98 1.28
CA GLY A 122 6.93 -12.23 2.22
C GLY A 122 6.84 -10.75 1.85
N ASN A 123 7.98 -10.08 1.65
CA ASN A 123 8.01 -8.65 1.32
C ASN A 123 7.43 -8.36 -0.07
N LEU A 124 7.78 -9.19 -1.08
CA LEU A 124 7.26 -9.06 -2.44
C LEU A 124 5.73 -9.20 -2.47
N MET A 125 5.21 -10.23 -1.82
CA MET A 125 3.75 -10.46 -1.76
C MET A 125 3.03 -9.39 -0.95
N ALA A 126 3.62 -8.90 0.15
CA ALA A 126 3.04 -7.79 0.90
C ALA A 126 2.90 -6.53 0.03
N ALA A 127 3.96 -6.16 -0.70
CA ALA A 127 3.93 -5.02 -1.60
C ALA A 127 2.96 -5.24 -2.78
N ALA A 128 2.95 -6.44 -3.38
CA ALA A 128 2.04 -6.78 -4.47
C ALA A 128 0.56 -6.71 -4.04
N LEU A 129 0.22 -7.25 -2.86
CA LEU A 129 -1.13 -7.17 -2.33
C LEU A 129 -1.52 -5.75 -1.92
N ALA A 130 -0.58 -4.95 -1.44
CA ALA A 130 -0.83 -3.56 -1.06
C ALA A 130 -1.06 -2.63 -2.27
N ILE A 131 -0.47 -2.92 -3.44
CA ILE A 131 -0.69 -2.16 -4.67
C ILE A 131 -1.92 -2.64 -5.46
N THR A 132 -2.48 -3.81 -5.16
CA THR A 132 -3.62 -4.41 -5.88
C THR A 132 -4.82 -3.46 -6.02
N PRO A 133 -5.21 -2.63 -5.01
CA PRO A 133 -6.31 -1.66 -5.17
C PRO A 133 -6.06 -0.64 -6.28
N PHE A 134 -4.82 -0.23 -6.52
CA PHE A 134 -4.45 0.60 -7.67
C PHE A 134 -4.67 -0.16 -8.99
N PHE A 135 -4.21 -1.42 -9.06
CA PHE A 135 -4.40 -2.26 -10.24
C PHE A 135 -5.87 -2.56 -10.54
N THR A 136 -6.74 -2.64 -9.53
CA THR A 136 -8.19 -2.82 -9.75
C THR A 136 -8.76 -1.72 -10.63
N VAL A 137 -8.44 -0.47 -10.31
CA VAL A 137 -8.92 0.71 -11.05
C VAL A 137 -8.23 0.82 -12.41
N PHE A 138 -6.92 0.52 -12.46
CA PHE A 138 -6.15 0.45 -13.68
C PHE A 138 -6.74 -0.54 -14.71
N VAL A 139 -7.10 -1.76 -14.28
CA VAL A 139 -7.74 -2.76 -15.14
C VAL A 139 -9.15 -2.33 -15.57
N TYR A 140 -9.86 -1.60 -14.73
CA TYR A 140 -11.19 -1.07 -15.05
C TYR A 140 -11.15 -0.09 -16.23
N TYR A 141 -10.22 0.89 -16.19
CA TYR A 141 -10.08 1.87 -17.27
C TYR A 141 -9.30 1.36 -18.48
N LYS A 142 -8.52 0.27 -18.35
CA LYS A 142 -7.68 -0.31 -19.41
C LYS A 142 -6.68 0.68 -20.02
N ASN A 143 -6.24 1.65 -19.25
CA ASN A 143 -5.26 2.64 -19.68
C ASN A 143 -3.85 2.13 -19.38
N LEU A 144 -3.07 1.80 -20.44
CA LEU A 144 -1.70 1.26 -20.37
C LEU A 144 -0.65 2.32 -20.73
N ASP A 145 -0.84 3.55 -20.25
CA ASP A 145 0.13 4.60 -20.47
C ASP A 145 1.44 4.34 -19.69
N PHE A 146 2.55 4.74 -20.30
CA PHE A 146 3.89 4.55 -19.71
C PHE A 146 4.05 5.27 -18.37
N TYR A 147 3.47 6.46 -18.23
CA TYR A 147 3.54 7.23 -16.99
C TYR A 147 2.76 6.58 -15.85
N ILE A 148 1.67 5.90 -16.16
CA ILE A 148 0.91 5.12 -15.19
C ILE A 148 1.74 3.94 -14.66
N ILE A 149 2.48 3.28 -15.55
CA ILE A 149 3.40 2.20 -15.17
C ILE A 149 4.53 2.75 -14.28
N LEU A 150 5.08 3.92 -14.58
CA LEU A 150 6.10 4.56 -13.73
C LEU A 150 5.58 4.87 -12.33
N HIS A 151 4.34 5.38 -12.19
CA HIS A 151 3.70 5.58 -10.89
C HIS A 151 3.54 4.25 -10.12
N ALA A 152 3.10 3.20 -10.82
CA ALA A 152 2.94 1.87 -10.21
C ALA A 152 4.29 1.30 -9.73
N VAL A 153 5.35 1.40 -10.53
CA VAL A 153 6.69 0.94 -10.16
C VAL A 153 7.23 1.72 -8.98
N TYR A 154 7.09 3.05 -8.99
CA TYR A 154 7.51 3.89 -7.86
C TYR A 154 6.77 3.52 -6.57
N LEU A 155 5.45 3.41 -6.62
CA LEU A 155 4.62 3.00 -5.48
C LEU A 155 5.01 1.62 -4.96
N PHE A 156 5.24 0.65 -5.85
CA PHE A 156 5.65 -0.70 -5.48
C PHE A 156 7.00 -0.71 -4.73
N LEU A 157 7.97 0.07 -5.21
CA LEU A 157 9.28 0.20 -4.55
C LEU A 157 9.15 0.85 -3.16
N LEU A 158 8.34 1.90 -3.02
CA LEU A 158 8.07 2.50 -1.72
C LEU A 158 7.42 1.52 -0.74
N LEU A 159 6.49 0.70 -1.22
CA LEU A 159 5.85 -0.34 -0.42
C LEU A 159 6.85 -1.41 0.02
N LEU A 160 7.78 -1.82 -0.85
CA LEU A 160 8.87 -2.74 -0.49
C LEU A 160 9.80 -2.15 0.57
N ILE A 161 10.23 -0.90 0.42
CA ILE A 161 11.07 -0.20 1.41
C ILE A 161 10.35 -0.15 2.77
N ARG A 162 9.05 0.13 2.76
CA ARG A 162 8.23 0.17 3.97
C ARG A 162 8.13 -1.21 4.64
N GLU A 163 7.91 -2.29 3.88
CA GLU A 163 7.81 -3.65 4.42
C GLU A 163 9.16 -4.10 5.03
N LEU A 164 10.29 -3.83 4.37
CA LEU A 164 11.61 -4.13 4.93
C LEU A 164 11.87 -3.36 6.24
N THR A 165 11.48 -2.09 6.30
CA THR A 165 11.61 -1.29 7.54
C THR A 165 10.73 -1.85 8.66
N LYS A 166 9.53 -2.28 8.34
CA LYS A 166 8.59 -2.93 9.27
C LYS A 166 9.15 -4.26 9.80
N ASP A 167 9.85 -5.04 8.98
CA ASP A 167 10.48 -6.29 9.44
C ASP A 167 11.61 -6.00 10.43
N MET A 168 12.38 -4.92 10.23
CA MET A 168 13.39 -4.49 11.22
C MET A 168 12.75 -4.03 12.54
N GLU A 169 11.61 -3.33 12.49
CA GLU A 169 10.80 -2.94 13.64
C GLU A 169 10.29 -4.17 14.42
N ASN A 170 9.89 -5.23 13.68
CA ASN A 170 9.23 -6.41 14.25
C ASN A 170 10.18 -7.59 14.53
N LEU A 171 11.48 -7.41 14.44
CA LEU A 171 12.52 -8.45 14.50
C LEU A 171 12.33 -9.44 15.68
N ALA A 172 12.00 -8.95 16.87
CA ALA A 172 11.84 -9.81 18.06
C ALA A 172 10.68 -10.81 17.93
N GLY A 173 9.54 -10.36 17.44
CA GLY A 173 8.39 -11.24 17.21
C GLY A 173 8.61 -12.16 16.01
N ASP A 174 9.30 -11.70 14.97
CA ASP A 174 9.63 -12.53 13.79
C ASP A 174 10.56 -13.68 14.19
N LEU A 175 11.57 -13.42 15.01
CA LEU A 175 12.47 -14.45 15.56
C LEU A 175 11.72 -15.48 16.41
N SER A 176 10.77 -15.05 17.25
CA SER A 176 10.03 -15.94 18.16
C SER A 176 9.05 -16.89 17.44
N GLN A 177 8.66 -16.57 16.19
CA GLN A 177 7.67 -17.31 15.41
C GLN A 177 8.26 -17.93 14.12
N ASP A 178 9.59 -18.09 14.09
CA ASP A 178 10.36 -18.71 12.99
C ASP A 178 10.11 -18.08 11.61
N TYR A 179 9.83 -16.75 11.57
CA TYR A 179 9.74 -16.03 10.31
C TYR A 179 11.13 -15.88 9.68
N GLN A 180 11.23 -16.18 8.39
CA GLN A 180 12.48 -16.06 7.63
C GLN A 180 12.54 -14.69 6.92
N THR A 181 12.37 -13.59 7.67
CA THR A 181 12.53 -12.25 7.10
C THR A 181 14.02 -11.91 6.88
N ILE A 182 14.30 -10.90 6.04
CA ILE A 182 15.68 -10.50 5.74
C ILE A 182 16.46 -10.14 7.00
N PRO A 183 15.92 -9.33 7.96
CA PRO A 183 16.66 -9.04 9.21
C PRO A 183 16.85 -10.27 10.10
N VAL A 184 15.94 -11.24 10.09
CA VAL A 184 16.10 -12.50 10.85
C VAL A 184 17.20 -13.37 10.23
N ARG A 185 17.20 -13.52 8.89
CA ARG A 185 18.13 -14.43 8.20
C ARG A 185 19.52 -13.87 7.99
N TYR A 186 19.61 -12.58 7.66
CA TYR A 186 20.87 -11.94 7.25
C TYR A 186 21.31 -10.77 8.14
N GLY A 187 20.52 -10.46 9.17
CA GLY A 187 20.79 -9.36 10.10
C GLY A 187 20.44 -7.97 9.58
N LEU A 188 20.51 -7.00 10.49
CA LEU A 188 20.13 -5.62 10.24
C LEU A 188 20.99 -4.93 9.17
N SER A 189 22.30 -5.24 9.09
CA SER A 189 23.19 -4.61 8.11
C SER A 189 22.78 -4.92 6.66
N ARG A 190 22.39 -6.15 6.38
CA ARG A 190 21.89 -6.53 5.05
C ARG A 190 20.54 -5.91 4.75
N SER A 191 19.67 -5.78 5.75
CA SER A 191 18.38 -5.09 5.61
C SER A 191 18.57 -3.62 5.25
N LYS A 192 19.50 -2.92 5.93
CA LYS A 192 19.86 -1.53 5.61
C LYS A 192 20.39 -1.39 4.19
N PHE A 193 21.22 -2.31 3.73
CA PHE A 193 21.69 -2.35 2.34
C PHE A 193 20.54 -2.47 1.34
N TRP A 194 19.60 -3.40 1.56
CA TRP A 194 18.45 -3.58 0.66
C TRP A 194 17.53 -2.35 0.64
N ILE A 195 17.29 -1.71 1.79
CA ILE A 195 16.53 -0.46 1.86
C ILE A 195 17.22 0.61 1.01
N SER A 196 18.54 0.78 1.12
CA SER A 196 19.30 1.74 0.33
C SER A 196 19.25 1.43 -1.17
N ALA A 197 19.42 0.18 -1.56
CA ALA A 197 19.37 -0.25 -2.96
C ALA A 197 18.00 0.00 -3.59
N LEU A 198 16.90 -0.34 -2.88
CA LEU A 198 15.53 -0.08 -3.35
C LEU A 198 15.22 1.41 -3.41
N THR A 199 15.74 2.20 -2.46
CA THR A 199 15.58 3.67 -2.49
C THR A 199 16.29 4.26 -3.70
N LEU A 200 17.53 3.86 -3.98
CA LEU A 200 18.25 4.31 -5.19
C LEU A 200 17.51 3.90 -6.46
N LEU A 201 16.96 2.67 -6.49
CA LEU A 201 16.17 2.19 -7.62
C LEU A 201 14.88 3.02 -7.80
N SER A 202 14.25 3.49 -6.72
CA SER A 202 13.03 4.30 -6.78
C SER A 202 13.27 5.70 -7.39
N PHE A 203 14.51 6.19 -7.40
CA PHE A 203 14.85 7.46 -8.03
C PHE A 203 14.71 7.41 -9.55
N ILE A 204 14.83 6.24 -10.19
CA ILE A 204 14.68 6.09 -11.64
C ILE A 204 13.26 6.47 -12.08
N PRO A 205 12.18 5.78 -11.62
CA PRO A 205 10.83 6.16 -12.02
C PRO A 205 10.44 7.56 -11.56
N SER A 206 10.87 8.01 -10.38
CA SER A 206 10.57 9.37 -9.92
C SER A 206 11.25 10.46 -10.76
N TYR A 207 12.48 10.24 -11.23
CA TYR A 207 13.18 11.15 -12.13
C TYR A 207 12.50 11.22 -13.50
N LEU A 208 12.13 10.05 -14.07
CA LEU A 208 11.43 10.00 -15.35
C LEU A 208 10.08 10.72 -15.28
N LEU A 209 9.35 10.56 -14.18
CA LEU A 209 8.11 11.31 -13.93
C LEU A 209 8.37 12.81 -13.77
N PHE A 210 9.42 13.20 -13.06
CA PHE A 210 9.77 14.61 -12.85
C PHE A 210 10.06 15.36 -14.16
N ILE A 211 10.74 14.72 -15.11
CA ILE A 211 11.12 15.34 -16.39
C ILE A 211 10.06 15.23 -17.48
N SER A 212 9.03 14.38 -17.30
CA SER A 212 8.01 14.12 -18.33
C SER A 212 7.15 15.33 -18.67
N GLY A 213 6.97 16.26 -17.73
CA GLY A 213 6.02 17.38 -17.87
C GLY A 213 4.54 17.00 -17.71
N GLU A 214 4.20 15.70 -17.74
CA GLU A 214 2.82 15.19 -17.74
C GLU A 214 2.14 15.22 -16.36
N ILE A 215 2.91 15.41 -15.29
CA ILE A 215 2.44 15.31 -13.91
C ILE A 215 2.24 16.66 -13.22
N GLY A 216 2.21 17.76 -13.98
CA GLY A 216 1.96 19.10 -13.47
C GLY A 216 2.81 19.47 -12.25
N LEU A 217 2.17 20.02 -11.21
CA LEU A 217 2.84 20.38 -9.95
C LEU A 217 3.15 19.18 -9.06
N MET A 218 2.60 17.99 -9.33
CA MET A 218 2.95 16.76 -8.60
C MET A 218 4.45 16.44 -8.66
N LYS A 219 5.19 16.95 -9.65
CA LYS A 219 6.65 16.81 -9.75
C LYS A 219 7.37 17.22 -8.46
N TRP A 220 6.88 18.20 -7.72
CA TRP A 220 7.47 18.65 -6.46
C TRP A 220 7.31 17.65 -5.33
N TYR A 221 6.24 16.82 -5.36
CA TYR A 221 6.12 15.68 -4.46
C TYR A 221 7.27 14.69 -4.65
N PHE A 222 7.62 14.33 -5.90
CA PHE A 222 8.72 13.39 -6.16
C PHE A 222 10.06 13.93 -5.67
N LEU A 223 10.32 15.24 -5.83
CA LEU A 223 11.51 15.87 -5.28
C LEU A 223 11.54 15.77 -3.75
N LEU A 224 10.46 16.19 -3.09
CA LEU A 224 10.34 16.12 -1.64
C LEU A 224 10.45 14.68 -1.13
N ALA A 225 9.75 13.73 -1.77
CA ALA A 225 9.78 12.33 -1.40
C ALA A 225 11.20 11.75 -1.51
N ASN A 226 11.96 12.07 -2.56
CA ASN A 226 13.34 11.64 -2.70
C ASN A 226 14.24 12.20 -1.58
N ILE A 227 14.07 13.46 -1.19
CA ILE A 227 14.78 14.06 -0.05
C ILE A 227 14.44 13.31 1.24
N LEU A 228 13.15 13.05 1.48
CA LEU A 228 12.70 12.31 2.66
C LEU A 228 13.20 10.86 2.68
N LEU A 229 13.31 10.22 1.52
CA LEU A 229 13.86 8.87 1.39
C LEU A 229 15.37 8.83 1.67
N VAL A 230 16.14 9.83 1.21
CA VAL A 230 17.57 9.97 1.59
C VAL A 230 17.69 10.16 3.10
N PHE A 231 16.87 11.03 3.69
CA PHE A 231 16.84 11.21 5.14
C PHE A 231 16.46 9.91 5.85
N ALA A 232 15.49 9.14 5.34
CA ALA A 232 15.14 7.83 5.89
C ALA A 232 16.30 6.84 5.88
N ILE A 233 17.12 6.81 4.80
CA ILE A 233 18.34 5.97 4.75
C ILE A 233 19.30 6.37 5.88
N VAL A 234 19.64 7.67 5.98
CA VAL A 234 20.55 8.16 7.02
C VAL A 234 20.02 7.80 8.41
N TRP A 235 18.71 7.96 8.62
CA TRP A 235 18.08 7.61 9.89
C TRP A 235 18.16 6.10 10.17
N VAL A 236 17.85 5.23 9.19
CA VAL A 236 17.95 3.77 9.31
C VAL A 236 19.37 3.34 9.68
N TYR A 237 20.42 3.96 9.09
CA TYR A 237 21.80 3.62 9.43
C TYR A 237 22.16 3.99 10.87
N ASN A 238 21.64 5.08 11.40
CA ASN A 238 21.84 5.52 12.78
C ASN A 238 20.91 4.82 13.78
N SER A 239 19.87 4.13 13.31
CA SER A 239 18.88 3.43 14.14
C SER A 239 19.50 2.20 14.83
N ARG A 240 19.21 2.06 16.14
CA ARG A 240 19.68 0.95 16.98
C ARG A 240 18.54 0.27 17.74
N SER A 241 17.43 0.97 17.95
CA SER A 241 16.30 0.49 18.73
C SER A 241 15.05 0.22 17.84
N LYS A 242 14.13 -0.56 18.37
CA LYS A 242 12.82 -0.77 17.74
C LYS A 242 12.07 0.55 17.50
N ASN A 243 12.16 1.49 18.45
CA ASN A 243 11.49 2.78 18.34
C ASN A 243 12.04 3.60 17.18
N ASP A 244 13.36 3.56 16.93
CA ASP A 244 13.96 4.27 15.80
C ASP A 244 13.39 3.73 14.47
N TYR A 245 13.33 2.40 14.30
CA TYR A 245 12.76 1.79 13.09
C TYR A 245 11.26 2.08 12.96
N SER A 246 10.52 2.16 14.07
CA SER A 246 9.12 2.56 14.07
C SER A 246 8.92 4.00 13.58
N LEU A 247 9.78 4.92 13.97
CA LEU A 247 9.73 6.31 13.49
C LEU A 247 10.03 6.41 11.98
N VAL A 248 11.02 5.67 11.48
CA VAL A 248 11.27 5.59 10.03
C VAL A 248 10.08 4.97 9.30
N HIS A 249 9.47 3.93 9.85
CA HIS A 249 8.24 3.32 9.29
C HIS A 249 7.08 4.33 9.22
N ILE A 250 6.93 5.19 10.24
CA ILE A 250 5.94 6.28 10.24
C ILE A 250 6.28 7.31 9.15
N LEU A 251 7.54 7.72 9.01
CA LEU A 251 7.97 8.63 7.95
C LEU A 251 7.61 8.09 6.56
N LEU A 252 7.87 6.81 6.30
CA LEU A 252 7.50 6.17 5.02
C LEU A 252 5.98 6.15 4.78
N LYS A 253 5.16 5.98 5.82
CA LYS A 253 3.70 6.12 5.72
C LYS A 253 3.27 7.55 5.38
N ILE A 254 3.96 8.55 5.93
CA ILE A 254 3.72 9.96 5.61
C ILE A 254 4.07 10.22 4.15
N VAL A 255 5.20 9.73 3.65
CA VAL A 255 5.58 9.85 2.24
C VAL A 255 4.50 9.24 1.33
N LEU A 256 4.01 8.03 1.64
CA LEU A 256 2.93 7.39 0.88
C LEU A 256 1.62 8.21 0.93
N ALA A 257 1.26 8.74 2.09
CA ALA A 257 0.05 9.56 2.24
C ALA A 257 0.17 10.88 1.44
N LEU A 258 1.32 11.56 1.53
CA LEU A 258 1.59 12.76 0.73
C LEU A 258 1.52 12.45 -0.78
N GLY A 259 1.98 11.27 -1.21
CA GLY A 259 1.85 10.80 -2.58
C GLY A 259 0.40 10.72 -3.04
N VAL A 260 -0.48 10.17 -2.21
CA VAL A 260 -1.92 10.12 -2.53
C VAL A 260 -2.50 11.52 -2.68
N PHE A 261 -2.23 12.41 -1.73
CA PHE A 261 -2.78 13.77 -1.80
C PHE A 261 -2.13 14.64 -2.88
N SER A 262 -0.90 14.35 -3.31
CA SER A 262 -0.26 15.10 -4.38
C SER A 262 -0.84 14.82 -5.78
N ILE A 263 -1.65 13.76 -5.94
CA ILE A 263 -2.27 13.40 -7.22
C ILE A 263 -3.15 14.54 -7.76
N PHE A 264 -3.86 15.27 -6.90
CA PHE A 264 -4.68 16.40 -7.34
C PHE A 264 -3.85 17.57 -7.91
N LEU A 265 -2.54 17.60 -7.68
CA LEU A 265 -1.63 18.61 -8.24
C LEU A 265 -1.22 18.31 -9.70
N ILE A 266 -1.67 17.20 -10.27
CA ILE A 266 -1.46 16.89 -11.69
C ILE A 266 -2.17 17.91 -12.56
N ASP A 267 -3.42 18.25 -12.21
CA ASP A 267 -4.18 19.27 -12.91
C ASP A 267 -3.96 20.65 -12.28
N THR A 268 -3.18 21.48 -12.98
CA THR A 268 -2.84 22.83 -12.52
C THR A 268 -4.04 23.80 -12.54
N SER A 269 -5.07 23.53 -13.34
CA SER A 269 -6.26 24.38 -13.45
C SER A 269 -7.04 24.45 -12.12
N VAL A 270 -7.06 23.36 -11.37
CA VAL A 270 -7.67 23.31 -10.04
C VAL A 270 -6.92 24.22 -9.07
N VAL A 271 -5.59 24.21 -9.13
CA VAL A 271 -4.75 25.05 -8.26
C VAL A 271 -4.91 26.53 -8.62
N GLU A 272 -4.90 26.87 -9.91
CA GLU A 272 -5.10 28.23 -10.40
C GLU A 272 -6.45 28.79 -10.00
N SER A 273 -7.52 27.99 -10.04
CA SER A 273 -8.86 28.41 -9.60
C SER A 273 -8.92 28.74 -8.11
N LEU A 274 -8.15 28.06 -7.26
CA LEU A 274 -8.08 28.33 -5.82
C LEU A 274 -7.36 29.66 -5.50
N PHE A 275 -6.44 30.09 -6.35
CA PHE A 275 -5.69 31.33 -6.16
C PHE A 275 -6.26 32.51 -6.95
N SER A 276 -7.19 32.29 -7.88
CA SER A 276 -7.87 33.33 -8.65
C SER A 276 -9.03 34.00 -7.92
N PHE A 277 -9.39 33.56 -6.74
CA PHE A 277 -10.33 34.27 -5.83
C PHE A 277 -9.62 35.45 -5.12
N ARG A 278 -9.07 36.40 -5.90
CA ARG A 278 -8.67 37.74 -5.45
C ARG A 278 -9.30 38.80 -6.30
#